data_c3c4c233a6276ba15e104a4e2065e7c5
#
_entry.id   c3c4c233a6276ba15e104a4e2065e7c5
#
_cell.length_a   1.000
_cell.length_b   1.000
_cell.length_c   1.000
_cell.angle_alpha   90.00
_cell.angle_beta   90.00
_cell.angle_gamma   90.00
#
_symmetry.space_group_name_H-M   'P 1'
#
loop_
_entity.id
_entity.type
_entity.pdbx_description
1 polymer ?
#
loop_
_entity_poly.entity_id
_entity_poly.type
_entity_poly.pdbx_seq_one_letter_code
_entity_poly.pdbx_strand_id
1 'polypeptide(L)'
;MEKKEKVNQITEGVIWKQLLLFFFPIVFGTFFQQIYNTADTIVVGRFVGKQALAAVGGSASQISNLIVGFFVGLSSGAAVVISQFYGAKDKKNVSKALHTAFAFSIAAGIFLTVVGILLTRPALLLMKTPADVVEDSAIYLHIYFGGMIFNLIYNMGASILRAVGDSKRPLYVLIVTCVLNIILDLLFVVAFGMGVTGVAAATVTSQVISALLVMGMLLKTEEIYVLKLREIRFDQRMLSSVLRIGIPAGLESVMYNISNIVIQVFVNNLGTDTVAAWGTLGKIDAIFWMVINAFAISITTFVGQNYGAGKYHRMRKSVRVCMTMSMVGAAALIAVMYAFAPWIYSLFTTDSAVIAHGVHMSRYLLPSYFIYVIIGILSGALRGTGKVLVPMILTCGGVCSLRILWLFTAGQMYPGINTIMLSYPVSWSITAVLFIVYYFMKFPGKKKEN
;
A
#
# COMPACT_ATOMS: atom_id res chain seq x y z
N MET A 1 -40.22 -0.87 16.79
CA MET A 1 -38.97 -1.09 17.54
C MET A 1 -37.91 -0.15 16.91
N GLU A 2 -37.54 0.92 17.60
CA GLU A 2 -36.42 1.76 17.17
C GLU A 2 -35.14 0.91 17.17
N LYS A 3 -34.53 0.73 15.96
CA LYS A 3 -33.20 0.11 15.85
C LYS A 3 -32.24 0.99 16.66
N LYS A 4 -31.74 0.50 17.82
CA LYS A 4 -30.68 1.17 18.57
C LYS A 4 -29.56 1.54 17.59
N GLU A 5 -29.32 2.82 17.42
CA GLU A 5 -28.23 3.33 16.57
C GLU A 5 -26.92 2.70 17.04
N LYS A 6 -26.24 1.94 16.17
CA LYS A 6 -24.95 1.33 16.51
C LYS A 6 -23.96 2.43 16.85
N VAL A 7 -23.44 2.43 18.05
CA VAL A 7 -22.42 3.36 18.51
C VAL A 7 -21.20 3.29 17.60
N ASN A 8 -20.81 4.40 17.00
CA ASN A 8 -19.58 4.47 16.20
C ASN A 8 -18.35 4.37 17.12
N GLN A 9 -17.79 3.19 17.22
CA GLN A 9 -16.69 2.86 18.13
C GLN A 9 -15.43 3.73 17.90
N ILE A 10 -15.18 4.19 16.67
CA ILE A 10 -14.03 5.04 16.35
C ILE A 10 -14.20 6.43 16.97
N THR A 11 -15.42 6.99 16.93
CA THR A 11 -15.70 8.31 17.48
C THR A 11 -16.06 8.33 18.96
N GLU A 12 -16.37 7.16 19.57
CA GLU A 12 -16.88 7.08 20.94
C GLU A 12 -16.16 6.07 21.83
N GLY A 13 -15.62 4.97 21.29
CA GLY A 13 -14.94 3.92 22.03
C GLY A 13 -13.57 4.29 22.60
N VAL A 14 -12.95 3.38 23.36
CA VAL A 14 -11.58 3.56 23.89
C VAL A 14 -10.56 3.55 22.74
N ILE A 15 -9.82 4.64 22.58
CA ILE A 15 -8.99 4.88 21.38
C ILE A 15 -7.98 3.75 21.11
N TRP A 16 -7.13 3.41 22.09
CA TRP A 16 -6.09 2.40 21.87
C TRP A 16 -6.67 1.02 21.54
N LYS A 17 -7.76 0.62 22.21
CA LYS A 17 -8.43 -0.65 21.97
C LYS A 17 -9.03 -0.70 20.55
N GLN A 18 -9.68 0.37 20.13
CA GLN A 18 -10.27 0.45 18.80
C GLN A 18 -9.19 0.53 17.70
N LEU A 19 -8.08 1.23 17.96
CA LEU A 19 -6.94 1.24 17.06
C LEU A 19 -6.37 -0.18 16.85
N LEU A 20 -6.16 -0.95 17.91
CA LEU A 20 -5.69 -2.35 17.78
C LEU A 20 -6.69 -3.25 17.04
N LEU A 21 -7.97 -3.16 17.39
CA LEU A 21 -9.01 -3.94 16.71
C LEU A 21 -9.14 -3.62 15.22
N PHE A 22 -8.79 -2.40 14.82
CA PHE A 22 -8.78 -1.98 13.43
C PHE A 22 -7.44 -2.29 12.74
N PHE A 23 -6.33 -2.15 13.44
CA PHE A 23 -4.97 -2.36 12.97
C PHE A 23 -4.68 -3.84 12.63
N PHE A 24 -4.95 -4.77 13.55
CA PHE A 24 -4.60 -6.18 13.36
C PHE A 24 -5.21 -6.79 12.09
N PRO A 25 -6.49 -6.59 11.77
CA PRO A 25 -7.03 -7.11 10.51
C PRO A 25 -6.34 -6.54 9.27
N ILE A 26 -5.85 -5.30 9.31
CA ILE A 26 -5.11 -4.71 8.18
C ILE A 26 -3.73 -5.38 8.03
N VAL A 27 -3.00 -5.57 9.14
CA VAL A 27 -1.71 -6.29 9.13
C VAL A 27 -1.88 -7.70 8.59
N PHE A 28 -2.82 -8.46 9.15
CA PHE A 28 -3.06 -9.83 8.68
C PHE A 28 -3.53 -9.86 7.22
N GLY A 29 -4.36 -8.91 6.79
CA GLY A 29 -4.77 -8.80 5.39
C GLY A 29 -3.56 -8.59 4.45
N THR A 30 -2.66 -7.67 4.80
CA THR A 30 -1.43 -7.43 4.03
C THR A 30 -0.50 -8.65 4.09
N PHE A 31 -0.44 -9.36 5.22
CA PHE A 31 0.31 -10.60 5.36
C PHE A 31 -0.21 -11.71 4.42
N PHE A 32 -1.51 -11.94 4.36
CA PHE A 32 -2.11 -12.89 3.42
C PHE A 32 -1.87 -12.48 1.96
N GLN A 33 -1.92 -11.17 1.66
CA GLN A 33 -1.57 -10.68 0.33
C GLN A 33 -0.10 -10.96 -0.02
N GLN A 34 0.81 -10.88 0.94
CA GLN A 34 2.22 -11.21 0.73
C GLN A 34 2.44 -12.72 0.55
N ILE A 35 1.70 -13.57 1.29
CA ILE A 35 1.70 -15.03 1.08
C ILE A 35 1.24 -15.37 -0.33
N TYR A 36 0.15 -14.77 -0.78
CA TYR A 36 -0.38 -14.91 -2.13
C TYR A 36 0.70 -14.61 -3.19
N ASN A 37 1.34 -13.44 -3.15
CA ASN A 37 2.39 -13.06 -4.10
C ASN A 37 3.62 -14.00 -4.04
N THR A 38 3.93 -14.49 -2.85
CA THR A 38 5.05 -15.43 -2.65
C THR A 38 4.71 -16.82 -3.22
N ALA A 39 3.48 -17.27 -3.02
CA ALA A 39 3.02 -18.54 -3.57
C ALA A 39 3.04 -18.54 -5.11
N ASP A 40 2.51 -17.49 -5.75
CA ASP A 40 2.60 -17.28 -7.20
C ASP A 40 4.06 -17.43 -7.68
N THR A 41 4.99 -16.73 -7.01
CA THR A 41 6.42 -16.77 -7.35
C THR A 41 7.02 -18.17 -7.22
N ILE A 42 6.68 -18.91 -6.17
CA ILE A 42 7.15 -20.29 -5.93
C ILE A 42 6.60 -21.23 -6.99
N VAL A 43 5.30 -21.13 -7.28
CA VAL A 43 4.65 -22.00 -8.27
C VAL A 43 5.27 -21.77 -9.66
N VAL A 44 5.42 -20.51 -10.06
CA VAL A 44 6.08 -20.15 -11.33
C VAL A 44 7.51 -20.68 -11.39
N GLY A 45 8.31 -20.37 -10.38
CA GLY A 45 9.73 -20.73 -10.39
C GLY A 45 9.98 -22.23 -10.35
N ARG A 46 9.14 -22.99 -9.64
CA ARG A 46 9.32 -24.43 -9.44
C ARG A 46 8.73 -25.29 -10.55
N PHE A 47 7.59 -24.89 -11.11
CA PHE A 47 6.83 -25.72 -12.04
C PHE A 47 6.87 -25.23 -13.49
N VAL A 48 7.13 -23.93 -13.72
CA VAL A 48 7.22 -23.39 -15.10
C VAL A 48 8.67 -23.12 -15.50
N GLY A 49 9.48 -22.60 -14.60
CA GLY A 49 10.91 -22.43 -14.78
C GLY A 49 11.40 -20.98 -14.71
N LYS A 50 12.71 -20.80 -14.91
CA LYS A 50 13.41 -19.51 -14.68
C LYS A 50 12.97 -18.38 -15.61
N GLN A 51 12.63 -18.71 -16.88
CA GLN A 51 12.18 -17.70 -17.85
C GLN A 51 10.81 -17.15 -17.46
N ALA A 52 9.87 -18.03 -17.09
CA ALA A 52 8.56 -17.63 -16.60
C ALA A 52 8.65 -16.82 -15.30
N LEU A 53 9.56 -17.19 -14.39
CA LEU A 53 9.83 -16.42 -13.17
C LEU A 53 10.32 -15.02 -13.50
N ALA A 54 11.23 -14.87 -14.46
CA ALA A 54 11.70 -13.57 -14.95
C ALA A 54 10.58 -12.78 -15.65
N ALA A 55 9.69 -13.45 -16.38
CA ALA A 55 8.56 -12.83 -17.06
C ALA A 55 7.55 -12.23 -16.08
N VAL A 56 7.18 -12.97 -15.03
CA VAL A 56 6.19 -12.53 -14.05
C VAL A 56 6.81 -11.56 -13.03
N GLY A 57 8.00 -11.88 -12.52
CA GLY A 57 8.67 -11.13 -11.45
C GLY A 57 9.51 -9.94 -11.90
N GLY A 58 9.85 -9.85 -13.19
CA GLY A 58 10.70 -8.80 -13.76
C GLY A 58 9.95 -7.50 -14.13
N SER A 59 10.07 -7.10 -15.40
CA SER A 59 9.46 -5.86 -15.93
C SER A 59 7.94 -5.84 -15.76
N ALA A 60 7.26 -6.98 -15.90
CA ALA A 60 5.81 -7.08 -15.75
C ALA A 60 5.37 -6.72 -14.32
N SER A 61 6.07 -7.22 -13.31
CA SER A 61 5.79 -6.89 -11.90
C SER A 61 5.98 -5.40 -11.62
N GLN A 62 7.04 -4.78 -12.17
CA GLN A 62 7.30 -3.35 -11.99
C GLN A 62 6.19 -2.48 -12.60
N ILE A 63 5.74 -2.80 -13.81
CA ILE A 63 4.62 -2.10 -14.48
C ILE A 63 3.34 -2.24 -13.65
N SER A 64 3.01 -3.47 -13.24
CA SER A 64 1.81 -3.76 -12.45
C SER A 64 1.83 -3.01 -11.11
N ASN A 65 2.94 -3.06 -10.38
CA ASN A 65 3.08 -2.42 -9.06
C ASN A 65 2.97 -0.88 -9.15
N LEU A 66 3.53 -0.27 -10.19
CA LEU A 66 3.45 1.16 -10.40
C LEU A 66 2.00 1.61 -10.64
N ILE A 67 1.27 0.89 -11.49
CA ILE A 67 -0.13 1.20 -11.81
C ILE A 67 -1.03 0.92 -10.61
N VAL A 68 -0.93 -0.26 -10.01
CA VAL A 68 -1.73 -0.63 -8.83
C VAL A 68 -1.45 0.33 -7.67
N GLY A 69 -0.18 0.67 -7.41
CA GLY A 69 0.21 1.61 -6.37
C GLY A 69 -0.43 2.99 -6.54
N PHE A 70 -0.47 3.51 -7.78
CA PHE A 70 -1.17 4.75 -8.08
C PHE A 70 -2.67 4.67 -7.75
N PHE A 71 -3.34 3.60 -8.15
CA PHE A 71 -4.78 3.45 -7.93
C PHE A 71 -5.16 3.09 -6.50
N VAL A 72 -4.29 2.40 -5.77
CA VAL A 72 -4.44 2.23 -4.31
C VAL A 72 -4.38 3.59 -3.59
N GLY A 73 -3.43 4.45 -3.98
CA GLY A 73 -3.38 5.84 -3.53
C GLY A 73 -4.66 6.61 -3.85
N LEU A 74 -5.16 6.45 -5.07
CA LEU A 74 -6.41 7.07 -5.50
C LEU A 74 -7.64 6.59 -4.70
N SER A 75 -7.72 5.29 -4.43
CA SER A 75 -8.77 4.70 -3.58
C SER A 75 -8.72 5.22 -2.14
N SER A 76 -7.53 5.60 -1.65
CA SER A 76 -7.39 6.25 -0.34
C SER A 76 -8.09 7.60 -0.28
N GLY A 77 -8.17 8.32 -1.41
CA GLY A 77 -8.93 9.57 -1.52
C GLY A 77 -10.42 9.37 -1.25
N ALA A 78 -11.02 8.35 -1.84
CA ALA A 78 -12.40 7.98 -1.56
C ALA A 78 -12.60 7.59 -0.09
N ALA A 79 -11.65 6.81 0.48
CA ALA A 79 -11.70 6.42 1.88
C ALA A 79 -11.70 7.64 2.83
N VAL A 80 -10.89 8.65 2.56
CA VAL A 80 -10.85 9.88 3.38
C VAL A 80 -12.18 10.64 3.28
N VAL A 81 -12.70 10.86 2.07
CA VAL A 81 -13.98 11.58 1.85
C VAL A 81 -15.13 10.85 2.56
N ILE A 82 -15.21 9.53 2.38
CA ILE A 82 -16.26 8.70 2.99
C ILE A 82 -16.11 8.67 4.51
N SER A 83 -14.90 8.55 5.04
CA SER A 83 -14.67 8.52 6.50
C SER A 83 -15.12 9.82 7.17
N GLN A 84 -14.90 10.97 6.53
CA GLN A 84 -15.35 12.27 7.03
C GLN A 84 -16.88 12.38 7.04
N PHE A 85 -17.55 12.04 5.94
CA PHE A 85 -19.01 12.06 5.90
C PHE A 85 -19.65 11.00 6.82
N TYR A 86 -19.01 9.84 6.95
CA TYR A 86 -19.45 8.81 7.88
C TYR A 86 -19.34 9.26 9.33
N GLY A 87 -18.22 9.90 9.70
CA GLY A 87 -18.04 10.52 11.00
C GLY A 87 -19.06 11.61 11.30
N ALA A 88 -19.42 12.42 10.31
CA ALA A 88 -20.45 13.46 10.37
C ALA A 88 -21.90 12.89 10.40
N LYS A 89 -22.07 11.56 10.26
CA LYS A 89 -23.39 10.89 10.11
C LYS A 89 -24.21 11.40 8.90
N ASP A 90 -23.54 11.95 7.88
CA ASP A 90 -24.16 12.48 6.67
C ASP A 90 -24.44 11.36 5.66
N LYS A 91 -25.59 10.69 5.83
CA LYS A 91 -26.04 9.56 5.00
C LYS A 91 -26.08 9.88 3.50
N LYS A 92 -26.53 11.09 3.14
CA LYS A 92 -26.68 11.50 1.73
C LYS A 92 -25.32 11.60 1.04
N ASN A 93 -24.34 12.25 1.68
CA ASN A 93 -23.02 12.43 1.09
C ASN A 93 -22.16 11.16 1.18
N VAL A 94 -22.34 10.29 2.19
CA VAL A 94 -21.75 8.94 2.19
C VAL A 94 -22.20 8.15 0.98
N SER A 95 -23.52 8.08 0.71
CA SER A 95 -24.08 7.38 -0.45
C SER A 95 -23.54 7.94 -1.76
N LYS A 96 -23.56 9.27 -1.95
CA LYS A 96 -23.02 9.91 -3.14
C LYS A 96 -21.54 9.64 -3.38
N ALA A 97 -20.73 9.75 -2.34
CA ALA A 97 -19.29 9.50 -2.43
C ALA A 97 -18.99 8.03 -2.76
N LEU A 98 -19.70 7.09 -2.15
CA LEU A 98 -19.59 5.66 -2.40
C LEU A 98 -19.94 5.31 -3.86
N HIS A 99 -21.09 5.76 -4.36
CA HIS A 99 -21.52 5.45 -5.73
C HIS A 99 -20.63 6.11 -6.78
N THR A 100 -20.14 7.34 -6.51
CA THR A 100 -19.17 8.02 -7.38
C THR A 100 -17.82 7.28 -7.39
N ALA A 101 -17.36 6.77 -6.23
CA ALA A 101 -16.11 6.00 -6.13
C ALA A 101 -16.18 4.68 -6.92
N PHE A 102 -17.33 3.98 -6.88
CA PHE A 102 -17.57 2.80 -7.71
C PHE A 102 -17.64 3.14 -9.19
N ALA A 103 -18.39 4.18 -9.58
CA ALA A 103 -18.46 4.65 -10.97
C ALA A 103 -17.04 4.96 -11.51
N PHE A 104 -16.24 5.64 -10.69
CA PHE A 104 -14.85 5.95 -11.03
C PHE A 104 -13.99 4.68 -11.17
N SER A 105 -14.12 3.71 -10.27
CA SER A 105 -13.35 2.44 -10.34
C SER A 105 -13.69 1.65 -11.61
N ILE A 106 -14.95 1.62 -12.01
CA ILE A 106 -15.38 0.97 -13.25
C ILE A 106 -14.80 1.69 -14.47
N ALA A 107 -14.96 3.00 -14.55
CA ALA A 107 -14.46 3.81 -15.69
C ALA A 107 -12.92 3.73 -15.79
N ALA A 108 -12.21 3.89 -14.67
CA ALA A 108 -10.76 3.77 -14.61
C ALA A 108 -10.28 2.34 -14.93
N GLY A 109 -11.01 1.32 -14.48
CA GLY A 109 -10.73 -0.08 -14.79
C GLY A 109 -10.84 -0.37 -16.28
N ILE A 110 -11.90 0.08 -16.94
CA ILE A 110 -12.07 -0.04 -18.40
C ILE A 110 -10.94 0.70 -19.13
N PHE A 111 -10.66 1.94 -18.72
CA PHE A 111 -9.57 2.73 -19.31
C PHE A 111 -8.23 2.02 -19.21
N LEU A 112 -7.88 1.51 -18.01
CA LEU A 112 -6.63 0.81 -17.80
C LEU A 112 -6.55 -0.54 -18.52
N THR A 113 -7.66 -1.24 -18.65
CA THR A 113 -7.72 -2.47 -19.44
C THR A 113 -7.35 -2.16 -20.89
N VAL A 114 -7.98 -1.16 -21.50
CA VAL A 114 -7.72 -0.79 -22.90
C VAL A 114 -6.30 -0.26 -23.08
N VAL A 115 -5.90 0.73 -22.28
CA VAL A 115 -4.57 1.36 -22.38
C VAL A 115 -3.46 0.37 -22.01
N GLY A 116 -3.67 -0.43 -20.96
CA GLY A 116 -2.72 -1.43 -20.50
C GLY A 116 -2.44 -2.49 -21.56
N ILE A 117 -3.48 -3.03 -22.19
CA ILE A 117 -3.33 -4.00 -23.29
C ILE A 117 -2.58 -3.37 -24.47
N LEU A 118 -2.95 -2.16 -24.90
CA LEU A 118 -2.33 -1.48 -26.04
C LEU A 118 -0.86 -1.13 -25.77
N LEU A 119 -0.53 -0.72 -24.55
CA LEU A 119 0.81 -0.24 -24.20
C LEU A 119 1.73 -1.32 -23.62
N THR A 120 1.27 -2.54 -23.41
CA THR A 120 2.07 -3.64 -22.82
C THR A 120 3.36 -3.89 -23.58
N ARG A 121 3.30 -4.15 -24.89
CA ARG A 121 4.51 -4.41 -25.71
C ARG A 121 5.44 -3.20 -25.78
N PRO A 122 4.96 -1.98 -26.13
CA PRO A 122 5.80 -0.78 -26.09
C PRO A 122 6.50 -0.54 -24.74
N ALA A 123 5.79 -0.73 -23.62
CA ALA A 123 6.36 -0.58 -22.28
C ALA A 123 7.48 -1.59 -21.99
N LEU A 124 7.26 -2.87 -22.31
CA LEU A 124 8.26 -3.93 -22.13
C LEU A 124 9.53 -3.68 -22.98
N LEU A 125 9.36 -3.23 -24.22
CA LEU A 125 10.47 -2.86 -25.10
C LEU A 125 11.24 -1.64 -24.59
N LEU A 126 10.54 -0.62 -24.10
CA LEU A 126 11.15 0.57 -23.48
C LEU A 126 11.98 0.20 -22.24
N MET A 127 11.52 -0.80 -21.48
CA MET A 127 12.24 -1.35 -20.32
C MET A 127 13.38 -2.29 -20.70
N LYS A 128 13.65 -2.49 -22.01
CA LYS A 128 14.68 -3.41 -22.52
C LYS A 128 14.53 -4.82 -21.94
N THR A 129 13.29 -5.32 -21.85
CA THR A 129 13.01 -6.69 -21.42
C THR A 129 13.71 -7.67 -22.39
N PRO A 130 14.41 -8.70 -21.89
CA PRO A 130 15.10 -9.68 -22.74
C PRO A 130 14.16 -10.35 -23.75
N ALA A 131 14.65 -10.63 -24.95
CA ALA A 131 13.84 -11.15 -26.07
C ALA A 131 13.19 -12.51 -25.77
N ASP A 132 13.87 -13.34 -24.96
CA ASP A 132 13.40 -14.67 -24.51
C ASP A 132 12.32 -14.61 -23.41
N VAL A 133 12.07 -13.42 -22.83
CA VAL A 133 11.13 -13.21 -21.72
C VAL A 133 9.97 -12.29 -22.12
N VAL A 134 10.16 -11.46 -23.17
CA VAL A 134 9.19 -10.41 -23.53
C VAL A 134 7.81 -10.94 -23.90
N GLU A 135 7.74 -12.10 -24.58
CA GLU A 135 6.47 -12.67 -25.02
C GLU A 135 5.65 -13.20 -23.83
N ASP A 136 6.28 -13.95 -22.92
CA ASP A 136 5.63 -14.42 -21.69
C ASP A 136 5.20 -13.26 -20.78
N SER A 137 6.05 -12.21 -20.68
CA SER A 137 5.69 -10.99 -19.96
C SER A 137 4.49 -10.28 -20.58
N ALA A 138 4.40 -10.25 -21.91
CA ALA A 138 3.29 -9.64 -22.62
C ALA A 138 1.98 -10.44 -22.41
N ILE A 139 2.04 -11.76 -22.50
CA ILE A 139 0.89 -12.63 -22.23
C ILE A 139 0.39 -12.41 -20.79
N TYR A 140 1.30 -12.44 -19.81
CA TYR A 140 0.96 -12.19 -18.41
C TYR A 140 0.26 -10.84 -18.23
N LEU A 141 0.85 -9.77 -18.77
CA LEU A 141 0.29 -8.41 -18.63
C LEU A 141 -1.03 -8.22 -19.35
N HIS A 142 -1.22 -8.81 -20.54
CA HIS A 142 -2.50 -8.75 -21.26
C HIS A 142 -3.63 -9.35 -20.44
N ILE A 143 -3.41 -10.53 -19.84
CA ILE A 143 -4.39 -11.19 -18.98
C ILE A 143 -4.61 -10.37 -17.71
N TYR A 144 -3.54 -9.90 -17.08
CA TYR A 144 -3.59 -9.08 -15.85
C TYR A 144 -4.37 -7.79 -16.06
N PHE A 145 -4.11 -7.04 -17.16
CA PHE A 145 -4.87 -5.84 -17.50
C PHE A 145 -6.32 -6.15 -17.87
N GLY A 146 -6.60 -7.31 -18.47
CA GLY A 146 -7.97 -7.78 -18.67
C GLY A 146 -8.77 -7.90 -17.36
N GLY A 147 -8.10 -8.21 -16.26
CA GLY A 147 -8.68 -8.27 -14.91
C GLY A 147 -8.66 -6.96 -14.11
N MET A 148 -8.09 -5.87 -14.66
CA MET A 148 -7.82 -4.66 -13.89
C MET A 148 -9.07 -4.01 -13.29
N ILE A 149 -10.20 -4.08 -13.97
CA ILE A 149 -11.48 -3.56 -13.46
C ILE A 149 -11.84 -4.21 -12.11
N PHE A 150 -11.66 -5.51 -11.97
CA PHE A 150 -11.98 -6.24 -10.74
C PHE A 150 -11.00 -5.90 -9.61
N ASN A 151 -9.72 -5.73 -9.94
CA ASN A 151 -8.71 -5.26 -8.99
C ASN A 151 -9.09 -3.88 -8.42
N LEU A 152 -9.49 -2.93 -9.27
CA LEU A 152 -9.89 -1.61 -8.82
C LEU A 152 -11.19 -1.62 -8.01
N ILE A 153 -12.18 -2.41 -8.40
CA ILE A 153 -13.44 -2.59 -7.64
C ILE A 153 -13.14 -3.16 -6.25
N TYR A 154 -12.29 -4.18 -6.16
CA TYR A 154 -11.88 -4.75 -4.87
C TYR A 154 -11.18 -3.70 -4.00
N ASN A 155 -10.15 -3.02 -4.52
CA ASN A 155 -9.38 -2.02 -3.77
C ASN A 155 -10.26 -0.86 -3.29
N MET A 156 -11.18 -0.40 -4.13
CA MET A 156 -12.15 0.65 -3.78
C MET A 156 -13.10 0.18 -2.70
N GLY A 157 -13.72 -0.98 -2.87
CA GLY A 157 -14.66 -1.53 -1.89
C GLY A 157 -14.01 -1.83 -0.54
N ALA A 158 -12.80 -2.38 -0.54
CA ALA A 158 -12.01 -2.60 0.68
C ALA A 158 -11.66 -1.26 1.37
N SER A 159 -11.32 -0.23 0.61
CA SER A 159 -11.04 1.11 1.13
C SER A 159 -12.29 1.76 1.73
N ILE A 160 -13.46 1.57 1.12
CA ILE A 160 -14.75 2.03 1.65
C ILE A 160 -15.09 1.33 2.98
N LEU A 161 -14.95 0.01 3.05
CA LEU A 161 -15.17 -0.74 4.29
C LEU A 161 -14.24 -0.24 5.41
N ARG A 162 -12.95 -0.03 5.11
CA ARG A 162 -12.02 0.56 6.08
C ARG A 162 -12.43 1.99 6.47
N ALA A 163 -12.91 2.80 5.54
CA ALA A 163 -13.35 4.18 5.82
C ALA A 163 -14.49 4.25 6.85
N VAL A 164 -15.40 3.28 6.84
CA VAL A 164 -16.51 3.18 7.79
C VAL A 164 -16.13 2.45 9.10
N GLY A 165 -14.87 2.02 9.23
CA GLY A 165 -14.36 1.37 10.44
C GLY A 165 -14.38 -0.15 10.44
N ASP A 166 -14.70 -0.77 9.30
CA ASP A 166 -14.70 -2.23 9.14
C ASP A 166 -13.42 -2.70 8.43
N SER A 167 -12.44 -3.14 9.20
CA SER A 167 -11.21 -3.74 8.67
C SER A 167 -11.29 -5.28 8.60
N LYS A 168 -12.29 -5.91 9.24
CA LYS A 168 -12.40 -7.37 9.32
C LYS A 168 -12.90 -7.98 8.01
N ARG A 169 -13.94 -7.37 7.41
CA ARG A 169 -14.49 -7.89 6.15
C ARG A 169 -13.47 -7.92 5.01
N PRO A 170 -12.67 -6.86 4.75
CA PRO A 170 -11.57 -6.94 3.79
C PRO A 170 -10.54 -8.04 4.09
N LEU A 171 -10.22 -8.29 5.38
CA LEU A 171 -9.35 -9.41 5.77
C LEU A 171 -9.93 -10.76 5.37
N TYR A 172 -11.22 -11.02 5.67
CA TYR A 172 -11.86 -12.29 5.29
C TYR A 172 -11.84 -12.52 3.78
N VAL A 173 -12.06 -11.48 2.98
CA VAL A 173 -11.93 -11.57 1.52
C VAL A 173 -10.51 -11.97 1.14
N LEU A 174 -9.48 -11.35 1.70
CA LEU A 174 -8.08 -11.66 1.40
C LEU A 174 -7.70 -13.09 1.81
N ILE A 175 -8.18 -13.59 2.95
CA ILE A 175 -7.94 -14.98 3.36
C ILE A 175 -8.53 -15.96 2.34
N VAL A 176 -9.81 -15.77 2.00
CA VAL A 176 -10.51 -16.64 1.05
C VAL A 176 -9.82 -16.62 -0.32
N THR A 177 -9.49 -15.44 -0.82
CA THR A 177 -8.91 -15.30 -2.16
C THR A 177 -7.42 -15.68 -2.21
N CYS A 178 -6.68 -15.58 -1.11
CA CYS A 178 -5.34 -16.13 -0.99
C CYS A 178 -5.34 -17.66 -1.13
N VAL A 179 -6.19 -18.34 -0.37
CA VAL A 179 -6.31 -19.81 -0.45
C VAL A 179 -6.77 -20.24 -1.83
N LEU A 180 -7.76 -19.56 -2.38
CA LEU A 180 -8.30 -19.85 -3.71
C LEU A 180 -7.23 -19.66 -4.80
N ASN A 181 -6.46 -18.58 -4.74
CA ASN A 181 -5.40 -18.34 -5.71
C ASN A 181 -4.35 -19.45 -5.70
N ILE A 182 -3.87 -19.86 -4.52
CA ILE A 182 -2.92 -20.97 -4.41
C ILE A 182 -3.49 -22.26 -5.04
N ILE A 183 -4.76 -22.55 -4.77
CA ILE A 183 -5.43 -23.72 -5.37
C ILE A 183 -5.51 -23.58 -6.91
N LEU A 184 -5.89 -22.40 -7.40
CA LEU A 184 -5.99 -22.13 -8.83
C LEU A 184 -4.62 -22.15 -9.53
N ASP A 185 -3.57 -21.65 -8.89
CA ASP A 185 -2.20 -21.74 -9.42
C ASP A 185 -1.78 -23.20 -9.58
N LEU A 186 -1.97 -24.02 -8.56
CA LEU A 186 -1.66 -25.44 -8.65
C LEU A 186 -2.50 -26.15 -9.71
N LEU A 187 -3.79 -25.81 -9.82
CA LEU A 187 -4.68 -26.40 -10.81
C LEU A 187 -4.29 -26.00 -12.24
N PHE A 188 -4.11 -24.71 -12.51
CA PHE A 188 -3.85 -24.20 -13.86
C PHE A 188 -2.41 -24.47 -14.30
N VAL A 189 -1.44 -24.31 -13.39
CA VAL A 189 -0.02 -24.49 -13.74
C VAL A 189 0.39 -25.95 -13.68
N VAL A 190 0.06 -26.68 -12.60
CA VAL A 190 0.56 -28.04 -12.39
C VAL A 190 -0.35 -29.08 -13.07
N ALA A 191 -1.68 -28.99 -12.86
CA ALA A 191 -2.59 -30.00 -13.41
C ALA A 191 -2.89 -29.77 -14.90
N PHE A 192 -3.08 -28.51 -15.34
CA PHE A 192 -3.40 -28.19 -16.74
C PHE A 192 -2.19 -27.77 -17.58
N GLY A 193 -1.02 -27.55 -16.98
CA GLY A 193 0.21 -27.22 -17.71
C GLY A 193 0.19 -25.88 -18.44
N MET A 194 -0.63 -24.92 -17.97
CA MET A 194 -0.86 -23.63 -18.66
C MET A 194 0.32 -22.63 -18.54
N GLY A 195 1.37 -22.93 -17.79
CA GLY A 195 2.54 -22.07 -17.66
C GLY A 195 2.20 -20.67 -17.12
N VAL A 196 2.80 -19.62 -17.72
CA VAL A 196 2.59 -18.21 -17.34
C VAL A 196 1.12 -17.79 -17.48
N THR A 197 0.43 -18.27 -18.51
CA THR A 197 -1.00 -18.01 -18.72
C THR A 197 -1.84 -18.51 -17.54
N GLY A 198 -1.47 -19.67 -16.97
CA GLY A 198 -2.16 -20.26 -15.81
C GLY A 198 -2.07 -19.40 -14.58
N VAL A 199 -0.88 -18.87 -14.26
CA VAL A 199 -0.69 -17.97 -13.13
C VAL A 199 -1.46 -16.66 -13.31
N ALA A 200 -1.39 -16.05 -14.49
CA ALA A 200 -2.14 -14.83 -14.78
C ALA A 200 -3.66 -15.06 -14.66
N ALA A 201 -4.16 -16.20 -15.17
CA ALA A 201 -5.57 -16.57 -15.07
C ALA A 201 -6.00 -16.82 -13.61
N ALA A 202 -5.18 -17.50 -12.79
CA ALA A 202 -5.43 -17.73 -11.38
C ALA A 202 -5.53 -16.40 -10.61
N THR A 203 -4.58 -15.48 -10.86
CA THR A 203 -4.55 -14.14 -10.29
C THR A 203 -5.82 -13.37 -10.63
N VAL A 204 -6.19 -13.29 -11.92
CA VAL A 204 -7.39 -12.56 -12.36
C VAL A 204 -8.66 -13.20 -11.82
N THR A 205 -8.78 -14.51 -11.82
CA THR A 205 -9.94 -15.23 -11.26
C THR A 205 -10.10 -14.90 -9.78
N SER A 206 -9.02 -14.89 -9.01
CA SER A 206 -9.02 -14.50 -7.60
C SER A 206 -9.43 -13.04 -7.39
N GLN A 207 -8.99 -12.13 -8.27
CA GLN A 207 -9.40 -10.73 -8.25
C GLN A 207 -10.89 -10.55 -8.56
N VAL A 208 -11.44 -11.30 -9.53
CA VAL A 208 -12.89 -11.33 -9.82
C VAL A 208 -13.67 -11.74 -8.58
N ILE A 209 -13.28 -12.83 -7.93
CA ILE A 209 -13.95 -13.31 -6.72
C ILE A 209 -13.81 -12.30 -5.57
N SER A 210 -12.63 -11.68 -5.39
CA SER A 210 -12.45 -10.61 -4.41
C SER A 210 -13.41 -9.45 -4.62
N ALA A 211 -13.56 -9.01 -5.87
CA ALA A 211 -14.48 -7.93 -6.25
C ALA A 211 -15.94 -8.30 -5.97
N LEU A 212 -16.34 -9.51 -6.38
CA LEU A 212 -17.71 -10.01 -6.14
C LEU A 212 -18.03 -10.13 -4.64
N LEU A 213 -17.10 -10.63 -3.84
CA LEU A 213 -17.29 -10.75 -2.39
C LEU A 213 -17.44 -9.38 -1.73
N VAL A 214 -16.57 -8.42 -2.05
CA VAL A 214 -16.65 -7.05 -1.51
C VAL A 214 -17.92 -6.35 -1.97
N MET A 215 -18.28 -6.45 -3.24
CA MET A 215 -19.54 -5.91 -3.75
C MET A 215 -20.75 -6.54 -3.05
N GLY A 216 -20.76 -7.86 -2.90
CA GLY A 216 -21.82 -8.58 -2.20
C GLY A 216 -21.99 -8.12 -0.75
N MET A 217 -20.88 -7.84 -0.04
CA MET A 217 -20.93 -7.28 1.31
C MET A 217 -21.52 -5.88 1.35
N LEU A 218 -21.22 -5.03 0.37
CA LEU A 218 -21.74 -3.67 0.27
C LEU A 218 -23.20 -3.61 -0.21
N LEU A 219 -23.62 -4.56 -1.06
CA LEU A 219 -25.01 -4.69 -1.51
C LEU A 219 -25.96 -5.18 -0.41
N LYS A 220 -25.47 -6.09 0.46
CA LYS A 220 -26.29 -6.74 1.51
C LYS A 220 -26.30 -5.98 2.84
N THR A 221 -25.52 -4.92 2.99
CA THR A 221 -25.52 -4.14 4.23
C THR A 221 -26.78 -3.28 4.35
N GLU A 222 -27.30 -3.16 5.59
CA GLU A 222 -28.41 -2.26 5.92
C GLU A 222 -27.91 -0.89 6.45
N GLU A 223 -26.61 -0.68 6.46
CA GLU A 223 -25.97 0.52 6.97
C GLU A 223 -26.02 1.68 5.94
N ILE A 224 -25.65 2.88 6.37
CA ILE A 224 -25.69 4.09 5.53
C ILE A 224 -24.77 4.05 4.29
N TYR A 225 -23.90 3.05 4.21
CA TYR A 225 -22.97 2.81 3.09
C TYR A 225 -23.40 1.65 2.19
N VAL A 226 -24.71 1.37 2.10
CA VAL A 226 -25.24 0.37 1.17
C VAL A 226 -24.97 0.78 -0.28
N LEU A 227 -24.42 -0.17 -1.06
CA LEU A 227 -24.24 -0.01 -2.51
C LEU A 227 -25.55 -0.37 -3.21
N LYS A 228 -26.02 0.51 -4.10
CA LYS A 228 -27.18 0.25 -4.96
C LYS A 228 -26.73 0.39 -6.41
N LEU A 229 -26.76 -0.67 -7.18
CA LEU A 229 -26.25 -0.69 -8.56
C LEU A 229 -26.90 0.38 -9.45
N ARG A 230 -28.17 0.68 -9.23
CA ARG A 230 -28.91 1.70 -10.01
C ARG A 230 -28.50 3.15 -9.66
N GLU A 231 -27.85 3.35 -8.52
CA GLU A 231 -27.40 4.67 -8.08
C GLU A 231 -25.92 4.93 -8.45
N ILE A 232 -25.21 3.95 -9.07
CA ILE A 232 -23.84 4.14 -9.53
C ILE A 232 -23.82 5.19 -10.65
N ARG A 233 -23.35 6.38 -10.29
CA ARG A 233 -23.23 7.53 -11.19
C ARG A 233 -22.19 8.51 -10.67
N PHE A 234 -21.69 9.36 -11.55
CA PHE A 234 -20.79 10.43 -11.17
C PHE A 234 -21.57 11.60 -10.54
N ASP A 235 -21.17 11.97 -9.31
CA ASP A 235 -21.47 13.26 -8.73
C ASP A 235 -20.20 14.10 -8.84
N GLN A 236 -20.24 15.18 -9.63
CA GLN A 236 -19.05 15.97 -9.96
C GLN A 236 -18.35 16.54 -8.71
N ARG A 237 -19.12 16.91 -7.68
CA ARG A 237 -18.59 17.41 -6.42
C ARG A 237 -17.82 16.33 -5.66
N MET A 238 -18.39 15.13 -5.57
CA MET A 238 -17.75 13.99 -4.92
C MET A 238 -16.52 13.53 -5.70
N LEU A 239 -16.63 13.43 -7.01
CA LEU A 239 -15.50 13.07 -7.88
C LEU A 239 -14.33 14.05 -7.72
N SER A 240 -14.61 15.36 -7.78
CA SER A 240 -13.58 16.38 -7.55
C SER A 240 -12.92 16.23 -6.17
N SER A 241 -13.70 15.96 -5.11
CA SER A 241 -13.17 15.75 -3.76
C SER A 241 -12.30 14.51 -3.67
N VAL A 242 -12.74 13.38 -4.26
CA VAL A 242 -11.99 12.12 -4.30
C VAL A 242 -10.68 12.28 -5.08
N LEU A 243 -10.73 12.91 -6.26
CA LEU A 243 -9.55 13.11 -7.10
C LEU A 243 -8.55 14.10 -6.47
N ARG A 244 -9.03 15.18 -5.85
CA ARG A 244 -8.19 16.16 -5.16
C ARG A 244 -7.36 15.54 -4.03
N ILE A 245 -7.87 14.50 -3.40
CA ILE A 245 -7.19 13.76 -2.34
C ILE A 245 -6.40 12.57 -2.92
N GLY A 246 -7.02 11.84 -3.84
CA GLY A 246 -6.48 10.58 -4.36
C GLY A 246 -5.31 10.77 -5.34
N ILE A 247 -5.36 11.77 -6.23
CA ILE A 247 -4.27 12.01 -7.19
C ILE A 247 -2.94 12.30 -6.48
N PRO A 248 -2.88 13.22 -5.50
CA PRO A 248 -1.63 13.42 -4.75
C PRO A 248 -1.12 12.15 -4.06
N ALA A 249 -2.02 11.35 -3.46
CA ALA A 249 -1.64 10.09 -2.81
C ALA A 249 -1.13 9.04 -3.82
N GLY A 250 -1.73 8.97 -5.01
CA GLY A 250 -1.27 8.11 -6.10
C GLY A 250 0.11 8.54 -6.62
N LEU A 251 0.31 9.83 -6.86
CA LEU A 251 1.61 10.38 -7.29
C LEU A 251 2.71 10.13 -6.26
N GLU A 252 2.39 10.24 -4.97
CA GLU A 252 3.33 9.90 -3.90
C GLU A 252 3.80 8.44 -4.00
N SER A 253 2.88 7.49 -4.27
CA SER A 253 3.21 6.08 -4.47
C SER A 253 4.13 5.87 -5.69
N VAL A 254 3.85 6.54 -6.80
CA VAL A 254 4.69 6.50 -8.02
C VAL A 254 6.09 7.03 -7.74
N MET A 255 6.21 8.17 -7.05
CA MET A 255 7.50 8.77 -6.70
C MET A 255 8.34 7.87 -5.79
N TYR A 256 7.70 7.15 -4.84
CA TYR A 256 8.40 6.14 -4.04
C TYR A 256 8.98 5.02 -4.90
N ASN A 257 8.20 4.49 -5.84
CA ASN A 257 8.66 3.43 -6.74
C ASN A 257 9.82 3.91 -7.60
N ILE A 258 9.75 5.12 -8.17
CA ILE A 258 10.84 5.71 -8.95
C ILE A 258 12.10 5.87 -8.09
N SER A 259 11.96 6.40 -6.86
CA SER A 259 13.09 6.55 -5.95
C SER A 259 13.76 5.20 -5.63
N ASN A 260 12.98 4.14 -5.41
CA ASN A 260 13.50 2.80 -5.15
C ASN A 260 14.22 2.22 -6.37
N ILE A 261 13.72 2.47 -7.59
CA ILE A 261 14.40 2.05 -8.83
C ILE A 261 15.76 2.76 -8.95
N VAL A 262 15.83 4.07 -8.69
CA VAL A 262 17.10 4.81 -8.72
C VAL A 262 18.09 4.24 -7.70
N ILE A 263 17.66 3.97 -6.46
CA ILE A 263 18.51 3.34 -5.44
C ILE A 263 19.04 2.00 -5.95
N GLN A 264 18.17 1.16 -6.52
CA GLN A 264 18.56 -0.15 -7.03
C GLN A 264 19.64 -0.05 -8.11
N VAL A 265 19.59 0.95 -8.98
CA VAL A 265 20.64 1.21 -10.00
C VAL A 265 21.99 1.47 -9.32
N PHE A 266 22.03 2.28 -8.26
CA PHE A 266 23.27 2.54 -7.51
C PHE A 266 23.79 1.31 -6.78
N VAL A 267 22.88 0.52 -6.19
CA VAL A 267 23.25 -0.74 -5.50
C VAL A 267 23.83 -1.75 -6.49
N ASN A 268 23.27 -1.84 -7.70
CA ASN A 268 23.71 -2.81 -8.72
C ASN A 268 25.18 -2.57 -9.13
N ASN A 269 25.72 -1.36 -8.97
CA ASN A 269 27.11 -1.05 -9.26
C ASN A 269 28.11 -1.52 -8.17
N LEU A 270 27.61 -2.05 -7.03
CA LEU A 270 28.45 -2.42 -5.87
C LEU A 270 28.78 -3.92 -5.79
N GLY A 271 28.44 -4.68 -6.83
CA GLY A 271 28.77 -6.12 -6.91
C GLY A 271 27.66 -7.03 -6.39
N THR A 272 27.78 -8.31 -6.78
CA THR A 272 26.72 -9.31 -6.67
C THR A 272 26.30 -9.58 -5.23
N ASP A 273 27.27 -9.69 -4.30
CA ASP A 273 27.02 -10.00 -2.87
C ASP A 273 26.23 -8.86 -2.21
N THR A 274 26.58 -7.61 -2.54
CA THR A 274 25.87 -6.43 -2.05
C THR A 274 24.42 -6.39 -2.58
N VAL A 275 24.24 -6.71 -3.87
CA VAL A 275 22.90 -6.78 -4.49
C VAL A 275 22.06 -7.89 -3.85
N ALA A 276 22.63 -9.07 -3.63
CA ALA A 276 21.95 -10.18 -2.98
C ALA A 276 21.56 -9.84 -1.53
N ALA A 277 22.47 -9.23 -0.77
CA ALA A 277 22.21 -8.76 0.59
C ALA A 277 21.12 -7.70 0.65
N TRP A 278 21.13 -6.73 -0.29
CA TRP A 278 20.13 -5.68 -0.41
C TRP A 278 18.74 -6.24 -0.75
N GLY A 279 18.66 -7.17 -1.70
CA GLY A 279 17.42 -7.86 -2.05
C GLY A 279 16.82 -8.65 -0.88
N THR A 280 17.69 -9.29 -0.07
CA THR A 280 17.28 -9.99 1.15
C THR A 280 16.79 -9.02 2.21
N LEU A 281 17.49 -7.88 2.41
CA LEU A 281 17.05 -6.81 3.32
C LEU A 281 15.63 -6.35 2.95
N GLY A 282 15.33 -6.13 1.68
CA GLY A 282 14.00 -5.70 1.24
C GLY A 282 12.88 -6.69 1.60
N LYS A 283 13.17 -8.01 1.62
CA LYS A 283 12.20 -9.02 2.08
C LYS A 283 11.99 -8.98 3.59
N ILE A 284 13.05 -8.77 4.34
CA ILE A 284 13.01 -8.64 5.81
C ILE A 284 12.26 -7.36 6.19
N ASP A 285 12.57 -6.25 5.54
CA ASP A 285 11.94 -4.95 5.77
C ASP A 285 10.45 -4.93 5.45
N ALA A 286 9.97 -5.79 4.55
CA ALA A 286 8.56 -5.87 4.20
C ALA A 286 7.64 -6.04 5.42
N ILE A 287 8.13 -6.74 6.47
CA ILE A 287 7.38 -6.92 7.73
C ILE A 287 7.23 -5.57 8.46
N PHE A 288 8.30 -4.78 8.55
CA PHE A 288 8.25 -3.45 9.16
C PHE A 288 7.30 -2.52 8.39
N TRP A 289 7.41 -2.47 7.06
CA TRP A 289 6.57 -1.65 6.21
C TRP A 289 5.09 -2.02 6.29
N MET A 290 4.78 -3.32 6.38
CA MET A 290 3.41 -3.82 6.58
C MET A 290 2.80 -3.26 7.87
N VAL A 291 3.53 -3.29 8.97
CA VAL A 291 3.06 -2.80 10.28
C VAL A 291 2.87 -1.28 10.27
N ILE A 292 3.83 -0.53 9.76
CA ILE A 292 3.73 0.94 9.73
C ILE A 292 2.65 1.43 8.78
N ASN A 293 2.49 0.81 7.62
CA ASN A 293 1.40 1.13 6.70
C ASN A 293 0.02 0.85 7.33
N ALA A 294 -0.12 -0.23 8.10
CA ALA A 294 -1.37 -0.52 8.80
C ALA A 294 -1.70 0.54 9.86
N PHE A 295 -0.71 1.04 10.61
CA PHE A 295 -0.91 2.18 11.51
C PHE A 295 -1.27 3.46 10.75
N ALA A 296 -0.62 3.75 9.62
CA ALA A 296 -0.90 4.92 8.80
C ALA A 296 -2.33 4.90 8.24
N ILE A 297 -2.80 3.74 7.75
CA ILE A 297 -4.20 3.56 7.31
C ILE A 297 -5.16 3.73 8.49
N SER A 298 -4.84 3.15 9.64
CA SER A 298 -5.68 3.23 10.84
C SER A 298 -5.84 4.67 11.29
N ILE A 299 -4.74 5.43 11.41
CA ILE A 299 -4.83 6.82 11.86
C ILE A 299 -5.54 7.71 10.85
N THR A 300 -5.39 7.45 9.54
CA THR A 300 -6.12 8.17 8.49
C THR A 300 -7.63 8.04 8.67
N THR A 301 -8.14 6.83 8.91
CA THR A 301 -9.57 6.57 9.16
C THR A 301 -10.03 7.21 10.48
N PHE A 302 -9.26 7.04 11.56
CA PHE A 302 -9.60 7.61 12.87
C PHE A 302 -9.66 9.14 12.84
N VAL A 303 -8.69 9.77 12.20
CA VAL A 303 -8.68 11.21 12.02
C VAL A 303 -9.83 11.64 11.13
N GLY A 304 -10.06 10.96 10.00
CA GLY A 304 -11.13 11.30 9.06
C GLY A 304 -12.50 11.29 9.73
N GLN A 305 -12.84 10.22 10.45
CA GLN A 305 -14.14 10.12 11.14
C GLN A 305 -14.28 11.14 12.28
N ASN A 306 -13.24 11.33 13.12
CA ASN A 306 -13.29 12.31 14.21
C ASN A 306 -13.30 13.75 13.69
N TYR A 307 -12.63 14.03 12.57
CA TYR A 307 -12.67 15.32 11.89
C TYR A 307 -14.07 15.62 11.36
N GLY A 308 -14.68 14.66 10.66
CA GLY A 308 -16.07 14.78 10.19
C GLY A 308 -17.08 14.96 11.33
N ALA A 309 -16.88 14.27 12.45
CA ALA A 309 -17.72 14.40 13.65
C ALA A 309 -17.47 15.71 14.44
N GLY A 310 -16.52 16.56 14.05
CA GLY A 310 -16.15 17.76 14.80
C GLY A 310 -15.40 17.48 16.13
N LYS A 311 -15.00 16.22 16.39
CA LYS A 311 -14.35 15.80 17.65
C LYS A 311 -12.84 16.04 17.62
N TYR A 312 -12.40 17.30 17.49
CA TYR A 312 -10.99 17.68 17.29
C TYR A 312 -10.07 17.27 18.44
N HIS A 313 -10.55 17.33 19.69
CA HIS A 313 -9.76 16.89 20.85
C HIS A 313 -9.46 15.37 20.74
N ARG A 314 -10.49 14.57 20.42
CA ARG A 314 -10.36 13.12 20.26
C ARG A 314 -9.45 12.78 19.06
N MET A 315 -9.56 13.52 17.97
CA MET A 315 -8.69 13.41 16.79
C MET A 315 -7.20 13.56 17.18
N ARG A 316 -6.82 14.60 17.91
CA ARG A 316 -5.45 14.82 18.40
C ARG A 316 -5.00 13.73 19.38
N LYS A 317 -5.88 13.29 20.27
CA LYS A 317 -5.60 12.20 21.20
C LYS A 317 -5.36 10.90 20.43
N SER A 318 -6.12 10.62 19.36
CA SER A 318 -5.90 9.44 18.50
C SER A 318 -4.54 9.46 17.82
N VAL A 319 -4.08 10.61 17.34
CA VAL A 319 -2.73 10.75 16.75
C VAL A 319 -1.65 10.45 17.78
N ARG A 320 -1.74 11.01 19.00
CA ARG A 320 -0.76 10.73 20.07
C ARG A 320 -0.74 9.26 20.46
N VAL A 321 -1.90 8.66 20.68
CA VAL A 321 -2.00 7.23 21.03
C VAL A 321 -1.45 6.36 19.91
N CYS A 322 -1.80 6.63 18.66
CA CYS A 322 -1.30 5.88 17.50
C CYS A 322 0.23 6.04 17.36
N MET A 323 0.77 7.25 17.54
CA MET A 323 2.22 7.50 17.53
C MET A 323 2.94 6.67 18.59
N THR A 324 2.46 6.71 19.84
CA THR A 324 3.06 5.90 20.93
C THR A 324 3.00 4.41 20.62
N MET A 325 1.84 3.90 20.16
CA MET A 325 1.68 2.48 19.85
C MET A 325 2.57 2.05 18.67
N SER A 326 2.66 2.86 17.63
CA SER A 326 3.52 2.57 16.47
C SER A 326 5.01 2.65 16.83
N MET A 327 5.42 3.58 17.70
CA MET A 327 6.80 3.63 18.21
C MET A 327 7.15 2.40 19.04
N VAL A 328 6.26 1.98 19.95
CA VAL A 328 6.47 0.76 20.75
C VAL A 328 6.50 -0.48 19.86
N GLY A 329 5.58 -0.60 18.90
CA GLY A 329 5.57 -1.70 17.94
C GLY A 329 6.81 -1.72 17.05
N ALA A 330 7.27 -0.56 16.56
CA ALA A 330 8.50 -0.42 15.81
C ALA A 330 9.71 -0.80 16.67
N ALA A 331 9.78 -0.37 17.94
CA ALA A 331 10.85 -0.72 18.87
C ALA A 331 10.97 -2.24 19.03
N ALA A 332 9.85 -2.91 19.25
CA ALA A 332 9.84 -4.38 19.40
C ALA A 332 10.32 -5.07 18.11
N LEU A 333 9.82 -4.66 16.94
CA LEU A 333 10.23 -5.21 15.65
C LEU A 333 11.72 -4.97 15.37
N ILE A 334 12.19 -3.73 15.53
CA ILE A 334 13.58 -3.35 15.30
C ILE A 334 14.50 -4.12 16.25
N ALA A 335 14.14 -4.27 17.52
CA ALA A 335 14.93 -5.05 18.49
C ALA A 335 15.06 -6.51 18.06
N VAL A 336 13.96 -7.14 17.61
CA VAL A 336 13.98 -8.52 17.10
C VAL A 336 14.82 -8.62 15.83
N MET A 337 14.58 -7.75 14.84
CA MET A 337 15.32 -7.77 13.58
C MET A 337 16.82 -7.50 13.79
N TYR A 338 17.17 -6.59 14.70
CA TYR A 338 18.56 -6.26 15.01
C TYR A 338 19.29 -7.41 15.75
N ALA A 339 18.65 -7.99 16.77
CA ALA A 339 19.24 -9.06 17.57
C ALA A 339 19.39 -10.36 16.77
N PHE A 340 18.41 -10.70 15.96
CA PHE A 340 18.37 -11.94 15.18
C PHE A 340 18.81 -11.77 13.73
N ALA A 341 19.39 -10.63 13.34
CA ALA A 341 19.80 -10.36 11.96
C ALA A 341 20.63 -11.50 11.33
N PRO A 342 21.70 -12.03 11.96
CA PRO A 342 22.48 -13.12 11.35
C PRO A 342 21.64 -14.38 11.08
N TRP A 343 20.78 -14.75 12.04
CA TRP A 343 19.91 -15.91 11.89
C TRP A 343 18.84 -15.68 10.81
N ILE A 344 18.23 -14.49 10.77
CA ILE A 344 17.23 -14.17 9.75
C ILE A 344 17.86 -14.25 8.35
N TYR A 345 19.06 -13.69 8.14
CA TYR A 345 19.74 -13.78 6.85
C TYR A 345 20.11 -15.22 6.49
N SER A 346 20.51 -16.05 7.46
CA SER A 346 20.84 -17.47 7.21
C SER A 346 19.65 -18.31 6.74
N LEU A 347 18.40 -17.84 6.94
CA LEU A 347 17.21 -18.47 6.37
C LEU A 347 17.11 -18.27 4.85
N PHE A 348 17.75 -17.25 4.29
CA PHE A 348 17.68 -16.91 2.88
C PHE A 348 18.89 -17.35 2.07
N THR A 349 20.07 -17.44 2.71
CA THR A 349 21.33 -17.80 2.06
C THR A 349 22.30 -18.43 3.03
N THR A 350 23.17 -19.30 2.49
CA THR A 350 24.29 -19.92 3.23
C THR A 350 25.62 -19.17 2.98
N ASP A 351 25.62 -18.19 2.06
CA ASP A 351 26.80 -17.41 1.73
C ASP A 351 27.17 -16.43 2.88
N SER A 352 28.33 -16.62 3.46
CA SER A 352 28.82 -15.85 4.60
C SER A 352 29.07 -14.37 4.25
N ALA A 353 29.49 -14.06 3.01
CA ALA A 353 29.71 -12.70 2.56
C ALA A 353 28.39 -11.94 2.45
N VAL A 354 27.37 -12.56 1.83
CA VAL A 354 26.02 -11.99 1.72
C VAL A 354 25.40 -11.78 3.11
N ILE A 355 25.56 -12.73 4.02
CA ILE A 355 25.08 -12.59 5.41
C ILE A 355 25.78 -11.42 6.11
N ALA A 356 27.12 -11.32 6.01
CA ALA A 356 27.88 -10.24 6.64
C ALA A 356 27.45 -8.85 6.10
N HIS A 357 27.34 -8.70 4.79
CA HIS A 357 26.83 -7.47 4.17
C HIS A 357 25.40 -7.14 4.62
N GLY A 358 24.51 -8.11 4.64
CA GLY A 358 23.14 -7.94 5.05
C GLY A 358 22.98 -7.55 6.52
N VAL A 359 23.71 -8.19 7.41
CA VAL A 359 23.75 -7.84 8.84
C VAL A 359 24.28 -6.42 9.05
N HIS A 360 25.35 -6.04 8.33
CA HIS A 360 25.87 -4.67 8.36
C HIS A 360 24.81 -3.66 7.93
N MET A 361 24.15 -3.90 6.79
CA MET A 361 23.07 -3.03 6.27
C MET A 361 21.91 -2.91 7.26
N SER A 362 21.45 -4.02 7.80
CA SER A 362 20.37 -4.04 8.79
C SER A 362 20.72 -3.24 10.04
N ARG A 363 21.89 -3.46 10.61
CA ARG A 363 22.34 -2.75 11.81
C ARG A 363 22.50 -1.25 11.60
N TYR A 364 22.80 -0.84 10.38
CA TYR A 364 22.92 0.57 10.01
C TYR A 364 21.54 1.23 9.82
N LEU A 365 20.63 0.56 9.12
CA LEU A 365 19.33 1.17 8.71
C LEU A 365 18.25 1.05 9.79
N LEU A 366 18.16 -0.08 10.50
CA LEU A 366 17.06 -0.34 11.44
C LEU A 366 16.88 0.75 12.51
N PRO A 367 17.95 1.34 13.11
CA PRO A 367 17.76 2.43 14.07
C PRO A 367 17.08 3.67 13.46
N SER A 368 17.27 3.94 12.18
CA SER A 368 16.68 5.09 11.50
C SER A 368 15.18 4.92 11.20
N TYR A 369 14.66 3.71 11.30
CA TYR A 369 13.24 3.41 11.04
C TYR A 369 12.28 4.12 12.00
N PHE A 370 12.73 4.42 13.23
CA PHE A 370 11.96 5.26 14.17
C PHE A 370 11.60 6.62 13.58
N ILE A 371 12.51 7.20 12.79
CA ILE A 371 12.28 8.50 12.15
C ILE A 371 11.15 8.39 11.14
N TYR A 372 11.11 7.29 10.37
CA TYR A 372 10.07 7.08 9.39
C TYR A 372 8.68 6.85 10.01
N VAL A 373 8.61 6.25 11.21
CA VAL A 373 7.33 6.12 11.94
C VAL A 373 6.67 7.47 12.13
N ILE A 374 7.43 8.51 12.47
CA ILE A 374 6.92 9.88 12.62
C ILE A 374 6.30 10.36 11.31
N ILE A 375 7.01 10.19 10.19
CA ILE A 375 6.54 10.59 8.86
C ILE A 375 5.22 9.87 8.53
N GLY A 376 5.20 8.53 8.67
CA GLY A 376 4.03 7.71 8.34
C GLY A 376 2.78 8.09 9.11
N ILE A 377 2.89 8.27 10.42
CA ILE A 377 1.75 8.60 11.28
C ILE A 377 1.27 10.04 11.07
N LEU A 378 2.17 11.01 10.96
CA LEU A 378 1.79 12.41 10.71
C LEU A 378 1.23 12.61 9.30
N SER A 379 1.80 11.94 8.29
CA SER A 379 1.24 11.91 6.93
C SER A 379 -0.18 11.35 6.94
N GLY A 380 -0.39 10.18 7.56
CA GLY A 380 -1.71 9.57 7.70
C GLY A 380 -2.72 10.46 8.41
N ALA A 381 -2.29 11.13 9.50
CA ALA A 381 -3.13 12.06 10.24
C ALA A 381 -3.55 13.28 9.38
N LEU A 382 -2.61 13.87 8.63
CA LEU A 382 -2.90 14.99 7.73
C LEU A 382 -3.83 14.58 6.60
N ARG A 383 -3.61 13.40 5.99
CA ARG A 383 -4.50 12.83 4.97
C ARG A 383 -5.93 12.68 5.50
N GLY A 384 -6.10 12.18 6.72
CA GLY A 384 -7.42 12.04 7.35
C GLY A 384 -8.20 13.36 7.44
N THR A 385 -7.51 14.52 7.56
CA THR A 385 -8.16 15.84 7.50
C THR A 385 -8.49 16.33 6.09
N GLY A 386 -8.13 15.57 5.04
CA GLY A 386 -8.26 15.95 3.63
C GLY A 386 -7.11 16.79 3.09
N LYS A 387 -6.10 17.12 3.91
CA LYS A 387 -4.91 17.86 3.49
C LYS A 387 -3.85 16.91 2.96
N VAL A 388 -3.98 16.47 1.71
CA VAL A 388 -3.11 15.43 1.11
C VAL A 388 -1.97 16.04 0.30
N LEU A 389 -2.16 17.22 -0.26
CA LEU A 389 -1.13 17.86 -1.09
C LEU A 389 0.16 18.13 -0.30
N VAL A 390 0.03 18.56 0.96
CA VAL A 390 1.21 18.86 1.79
C VAL A 390 2.00 17.60 2.17
N PRO A 391 1.39 16.53 2.70
CA PRO A 391 2.08 15.25 2.87
C PRO A 391 2.78 14.77 1.60
N MET A 392 2.11 14.84 0.45
CA MET A 392 2.72 14.47 -0.84
C MET A 392 3.96 15.31 -1.14
N ILE A 393 3.87 16.65 -1.05
CA ILE A 393 5.01 17.54 -1.34
C ILE A 393 6.18 17.26 -0.37
N LEU A 394 5.88 17.10 0.93
CA LEU A 394 6.91 16.83 1.94
C LEU A 394 7.55 15.46 1.74
N THR A 395 6.78 14.45 1.37
CA THR A 395 7.31 13.10 1.12
C THR A 395 8.06 13.04 -0.21
N CYS A 396 7.48 13.53 -1.30
CA CYS A 396 8.14 13.51 -2.61
C CYS A 396 9.40 14.38 -2.61
N GLY A 397 9.34 15.58 -2.04
CA GLY A 397 10.49 16.47 -1.95
C GLY A 397 11.53 15.98 -0.93
N GLY A 398 11.09 15.67 0.28
CA GLY A 398 11.97 15.29 1.39
C GLY A 398 12.49 13.86 1.31
N VAL A 399 11.62 12.86 1.11
CA VAL A 399 12.06 11.46 1.08
C VAL A 399 12.61 11.08 -0.29
N CYS A 400 11.89 11.38 -1.38
CA CYS A 400 12.28 10.90 -2.70
C CYS A 400 13.35 11.81 -3.35
N SER A 401 13.06 13.10 -3.52
CA SER A 401 13.96 14.01 -4.28
C SER A 401 15.27 14.26 -3.56
N LEU A 402 15.28 14.47 -2.24
CA LEU A 402 16.54 14.63 -1.49
C LEU A 402 17.40 13.38 -1.54
N ARG A 403 16.78 12.19 -1.51
CA ARG A 403 17.52 10.93 -1.63
C ARG A 403 18.14 10.77 -3.01
N ILE A 404 17.40 11.07 -4.07
CA ILE A 404 17.90 11.04 -5.44
C ILE A 404 19.05 12.03 -5.58
N LEU A 405 18.89 13.27 -5.11
CA LEU A 405 19.94 14.29 -5.13
C LEU A 405 21.19 13.83 -4.38
N TRP A 406 21.02 13.22 -3.20
CA TRP A 406 22.13 12.65 -2.41
C TRP A 406 22.90 11.60 -3.19
N LEU A 407 22.22 10.69 -3.88
CA LEU A 407 22.86 9.64 -4.67
C LEU A 407 23.66 10.20 -5.87
N PHE A 408 23.13 11.22 -6.54
CA PHE A 408 23.81 11.85 -7.67
C PHE A 408 24.94 12.83 -7.25
N THR A 409 25.03 13.21 -5.99
CA THR A 409 26.08 14.07 -5.44
C THR A 409 27.04 13.26 -4.56
N ALA A 410 26.68 13.03 -3.30
CA ALA A 410 27.53 12.30 -2.36
C ALA A 410 27.79 10.85 -2.79
N GLY A 411 26.83 10.19 -3.43
CA GLY A 411 26.97 8.82 -3.94
C GLY A 411 28.00 8.67 -5.05
N GLN A 412 28.22 9.72 -5.85
CA GLN A 412 29.28 9.73 -6.87
C GLN A 412 30.64 10.10 -6.27
N MET A 413 30.67 11.00 -5.28
CA MET A 413 31.92 11.40 -4.61
C MET A 413 32.49 10.31 -3.70
N TYR A 414 31.63 9.57 -3.03
CA TYR A 414 31.99 8.52 -2.07
C TYR A 414 31.19 7.24 -2.40
N PRO A 415 31.57 6.50 -3.47
CA PRO A 415 30.85 5.31 -3.87
C PRO A 415 30.94 4.20 -2.80
N GLY A 416 29.80 3.65 -2.41
CA GLY A 416 29.74 2.56 -1.43
C GLY A 416 28.36 2.42 -0.81
N ILE A 417 28.11 1.24 -0.24
CA ILE A 417 26.80 0.93 0.36
C ILE A 417 26.45 1.85 1.53
N ASN A 418 27.46 2.27 2.31
CA ASN A 418 27.25 3.16 3.46
C ASN A 418 26.71 4.53 3.03
N THR A 419 27.20 5.09 1.91
CA THR A 419 26.72 6.36 1.37
C THR A 419 25.27 6.24 0.88
N ILE A 420 24.94 5.11 0.24
CA ILE A 420 23.56 4.82 -0.18
C ILE A 420 22.66 4.71 1.05
N MET A 421 23.06 3.95 2.07
CA MET A 421 22.29 3.78 3.31
C MET A 421 22.10 5.10 4.07
N LEU A 422 23.12 5.96 4.10
CA LEU A 422 23.04 7.27 4.78
C LEU A 422 21.99 8.19 4.19
N SER A 423 21.63 8.01 2.90
CA SER A 423 20.55 8.76 2.26
C SER A 423 19.20 8.61 2.96
N TYR A 424 18.95 7.46 3.63
CA TYR A 424 17.70 7.18 4.33
C TYR A 424 17.55 8.02 5.60
N PRO A 425 18.43 7.91 6.61
CA PRO A 425 18.29 8.70 7.83
C PRO A 425 18.37 10.21 7.56
N VAL A 426 19.18 10.68 6.62
CA VAL A 426 19.28 12.11 6.26
C VAL A 426 17.97 12.61 5.68
N SER A 427 17.46 11.95 4.64
CA SER A 427 16.20 12.37 3.99
C SER A 427 15.00 12.26 4.95
N TRP A 428 14.95 11.20 5.75
CA TRP A 428 13.88 11.00 6.73
C TRP A 428 13.93 12.03 7.87
N SER A 429 15.11 12.35 8.39
CA SER A 429 15.26 13.35 9.47
C SER A 429 14.75 14.71 9.04
N ILE A 430 15.18 15.19 7.87
CA ILE A 430 14.72 16.47 7.32
C ILE A 430 13.20 16.43 7.13
N THR A 431 12.68 15.36 6.51
CA THR A 431 11.24 15.21 6.26
C THR A 431 10.43 15.13 7.56
N ALA A 432 10.91 14.39 8.57
CA ALA A 432 10.24 14.27 9.86
C ALA A 432 10.14 15.61 10.57
N VAL A 433 11.22 16.41 10.56
CA VAL A 433 11.20 17.77 11.12
C VAL A 433 10.16 18.64 10.43
N LEU A 434 10.12 18.62 9.10
CA LEU A 434 9.12 19.38 8.32
C LEU A 434 7.68 18.93 8.65
N PHE A 435 7.43 17.61 8.77
CA PHE A 435 6.12 17.10 9.18
C PHE A 435 5.74 17.52 10.59
N ILE A 436 6.68 17.47 11.54
CA ILE A 436 6.45 17.90 12.93
C ILE A 436 6.09 19.39 12.97
N VAL A 437 6.90 20.24 12.32
CA VAL A 437 6.66 21.68 12.26
C VAL A 437 5.29 21.96 11.63
N TYR A 438 4.99 21.37 10.48
CA TYR A 438 3.71 21.57 9.82
C TYR A 438 2.53 21.07 10.66
N TYR A 439 2.67 19.91 11.32
CA TYR A 439 1.64 19.38 12.20
C TYR A 439 1.30 20.34 13.34
N PHE A 440 2.29 20.87 14.05
CA PHE A 440 2.04 21.80 15.14
C PHE A 440 1.45 23.14 14.68
N MET A 441 1.84 23.62 13.49
CA MET A 441 1.35 24.89 12.94
C MET A 441 -0.06 24.81 12.34
N LYS A 442 -0.40 23.73 11.66
CA LYS A 442 -1.57 23.70 10.76
C LYS A 442 -2.56 22.55 11.01
N PHE A 443 -2.25 21.61 11.93
CA PHE A 443 -3.19 20.55 12.25
C PHE A 443 -4.37 21.13 13.05
N PRO A 444 -5.64 20.81 12.68
CA PRO A 444 -6.80 21.46 13.28
C PRO A 444 -6.83 21.36 14.80
N GLY A 445 -6.89 22.51 15.47
CA GLY A 445 -7.00 22.65 16.91
C GLY A 445 -8.46 22.84 17.35
N LYS A 446 -8.66 23.10 18.64
CA LYS A 446 -9.96 23.58 19.14
C LYS A 446 -10.43 24.72 18.24
N LYS A 447 -11.61 24.59 17.59
CA LYS A 447 -12.38 25.78 17.25
C LYS A 447 -12.49 26.53 18.58
N LYS A 448 -12.09 27.78 18.61
CA LYS A 448 -12.54 28.65 19.69
C LYS A 448 -14.05 28.51 19.73
N GLU A 449 -14.58 27.97 20.82
CA GLU A 449 -15.99 28.08 21.13
C GLU A 449 -16.23 29.59 21.28
N ASN A 450 -16.73 30.24 20.22
CA ASN A 450 -17.35 31.54 20.27
C ASN A 450 -18.82 31.32 20.44
#